data_b768f2c729f8c3ceaf2c6f7aa6ea594f
#
_entry.id   b768f2c729f8c3ceaf2c6f7aa6ea594f
#
_cell.length_a   1.000
_cell.length_b   1.000
_cell.length_c   1.000
_cell.angle_alpha   90.00
_cell.angle_beta   90.00
_cell.angle_gamma   90.00
#
_symmetry.space_group_name_H-M   'P 1'
#
loop_
_entity.id
_entity.type
_entity.pdbx_description
1 polymer ?
#
loop_
_entity_poly.entity_id
_entity_poly.type
_entity_poly.pdbx_seq_one_letter_code
_entity_poly.pdbx_strand_id
1 'polypeptide(L)'
;MTSVGIACGMAVWLFSGDFLSQNADAETVSVEMTPVMNLDTAVSVRGERSEAVPKPVMLDVLGQTKANRRVAVKSELTGRVIEVLVDRGAYVHAGAPLCRIGADSRVAELREAKAKLKSAEIEYQGGLDLSARGLQSKVALAKLAAQREQTLARVDSAAANLSKTELSAPFSGYIEDRPVEVGDLVTPGTSCAVVIELEPLLVVGQVAESEVANVFVGQDVGVAVGSASSDLLGKITFVARTPDPVTRSFKVEARIDQPGRAARAGLSATLSLPIREAWAHLVSPASLSLDVGGQLGLKVANSAGKVEFKTVEIVGEGPEGVWVAGLPQATKVITAGHEDVASGQSVTVDYSVLNLLSQN
;
A
#
# COMPACT_ATOMS: atom_id res chain seq x y z
N MET A 1 65.03 -12.49 40.17
CA MET A 1 64.74 -11.74 41.44
C MET A 1 63.51 -10.82 41.37
N THR A 2 62.74 -10.82 40.30
CA THR A 2 61.55 -9.94 40.13
C THR A 2 60.20 -10.59 40.50
N SER A 3 60.12 -11.90 40.59
CA SER A 3 58.88 -12.63 40.90
C SER A 3 58.53 -12.71 42.41
N VAL A 4 59.55 -12.62 43.27
CA VAL A 4 59.39 -12.69 44.74
C VAL A 4 58.83 -11.34 45.28
N GLY A 5 59.17 -10.22 44.65
CA GLY A 5 58.66 -8.90 45.02
C GLY A 5 57.16 -8.70 44.79
N ILE A 6 56.65 -9.32 43.72
CA ILE A 6 55.20 -9.22 43.39
C ILE A 6 54.36 -10.09 44.32
N ALA A 7 54.84 -11.26 44.72
CA ALA A 7 54.14 -12.15 45.67
C ALA A 7 54.05 -11.53 47.10
N CYS A 8 55.11 -10.84 47.55
CA CYS A 8 55.09 -10.13 48.84
C CYS A 8 54.17 -8.92 48.79
N GLY A 9 54.08 -8.18 47.66
CA GLY A 9 53.17 -7.04 47.51
C GLY A 9 51.68 -7.45 47.55
N MET A 10 51.32 -8.59 46.92
CA MET A 10 49.95 -9.12 47.00
C MET A 10 49.58 -9.66 48.38
N ALA A 11 50.51 -10.24 49.12
CA ALA A 11 50.22 -10.72 50.48
C ALA A 11 49.98 -9.56 51.45
N VAL A 12 50.72 -8.46 51.34
CA VAL A 12 50.52 -7.25 52.16
C VAL A 12 49.20 -6.57 51.81
N TRP A 13 48.76 -6.57 50.55
CA TRP A 13 47.49 -6.00 50.13
C TRP A 13 46.27 -6.83 50.61
N LEU A 14 46.38 -8.16 50.61
CA LEU A 14 45.31 -9.03 51.14
C LEU A 14 45.21 -8.99 52.66
N PHE A 15 46.29 -8.75 53.41
CA PHE A 15 46.21 -8.63 54.87
C PHE A 15 45.88 -7.23 55.36
N SER A 16 46.01 -6.18 54.54
CA SER A 16 45.62 -4.83 54.91
C SER A 16 44.11 -4.58 54.88
N GLY A 17 43.32 -5.41 54.19
CA GLY A 17 41.87 -5.32 54.13
C GLY A 17 41.16 -5.67 55.44
N ASP A 18 41.71 -6.58 56.22
CA ASP A 18 41.10 -7.02 57.51
C ASP A 18 41.38 -6.10 58.69
N PHE A 19 42.36 -5.22 58.59
CA PHE A 19 42.73 -4.32 59.75
C PHE A 19 41.92 -3.01 59.76
N LEU A 20 41.23 -2.68 58.69
CA LEU A 20 40.40 -1.46 58.57
C LEU A 20 38.90 -1.68 58.82
N SER A 21 38.48 -2.93 59.06
CA SER A 21 37.03 -3.24 59.27
C SER A 21 36.62 -3.36 60.75
N GLN A 22 37.52 -3.06 61.72
CA GLN A 22 37.26 -3.34 63.13
C GLN A 22 36.80 -2.12 63.96
N ASN A 23 36.50 -0.96 63.33
CA ASN A 23 35.91 0.19 64.04
C ASN A 23 34.82 0.85 63.17
N ALA A 24 33.85 0.08 62.70
CA ALA A 24 32.57 0.63 62.34
C ALA A 24 31.58 0.19 63.41
N ASP A 25 31.41 1.01 64.41
CA ASP A 25 30.25 0.96 65.32
C ASP A 25 29.00 0.87 64.42
N ALA A 26 28.32 -0.26 64.56
CA ALA A 26 27.01 -0.44 63.92
C ALA A 26 26.04 0.50 64.65
N GLU A 27 26.00 1.75 64.19
CA GLU A 27 24.85 2.58 64.37
C GLU A 27 23.71 1.88 63.65
N THR A 28 22.86 1.19 64.41
CA THR A 28 21.58 0.73 63.96
C THR A 28 20.79 1.96 63.48
N VAL A 29 20.96 2.28 62.19
CA VAL A 29 20.01 3.15 61.48
C VAL A 29 18.70 2.35 61.52
N SER A 30 17.87 2.66 62.51
CA SER A 30 16.46 2.37 62.50
C SER A 30 15.95 2.99 61.21
N VAL A 31 15.76 2.15 60.17
CA VAL A 31 14.97 2.51 59.01
C VAL A 31 13.59 2.79 59.59
N GLU A 32 13.36 4.05 59.86
CA GLU A 32 12.03 4.57 60.13
C GLU A 32 11.19 4.15 58.92
N MET A 33 10.39 3.11 59.12
CA MET A 33 9.44 2.70 58.13
C MET A 33 8.67 3.95 57.74
N THR A 34 8.89 4.37 56.51
CA THR A 34 8.05 5.37 55.85
C THR A 34 6.60 5.08 56.23
N PRO A 35 5.85 6.09 56.67
CA PRO A 35 4.51 5.86 57.17
C PRO A 35 3.73 5.08 56.11
N VAL A 36 3.17 3.95 56.51
CA VAL A 36 2.15 3.21 55.73
C VAL A 36 1.16 4.27 55.32
N MET A 37 1.13 4.55 54.02
CA MET A 37 0.26 5.54 53.41
C MET A 37 -1.16 5.19 53.85
N ASN A 38 -1.73 6.09 54.68
CA ASN A 38 -3.02 5.85 55.31
C ASN A 38 -4.07 5.92 54.19
N LEU A 39 -4.50 4.77 53.68
CA LEU A 39 -5.44 4.63 52.56
C LEU A 39 -6.82 5.24 52.84
N ASP A 40 -7.06 5.65 54.11
CA ASP A 40 -8.33 6.24 54.51
C ASP A 40 -8.39 7.78 54.40
N THR A 41 -7.25 8.47 54.11
CA THR A 41 -7.29 9.90 53.87
C THR A 41 -7.57 10.16 52.41
N ALA A 42 -8.75 10.69 52.06
CA ALA A 42 -9.12 11.02 50.70
C ALA A 42 -8.19 12.12 50.12
N VAL A 43 -7.41 11.76 49.14
CA VAL A 43 -6.54 12.69 48.41
C VAL A 43 -7.38 13.44 47.36
N SER A 44 -7.19 14.75 47.28
CA SER A 44 -7.86 15.54 46.23
C SER A 44 -7.14 15.37 44.88
N VAL A 45 -7.86 14.92 43.88
CA VAL A 45 -7.36 14.76 42.49
C VAL A 45 -8.28 15.48 41.53
N ARG A 46 -7.76 15.91 40.39
CA ARG A 46 -8.60 16.42 39.29
C ARG A 46 -9.00 15.28 38.37
N GLY A 47 -10.23 15.31 37.89
CA GLY A 47 -10.75 14.31 36.98
C GLY A 47 -11.73 14.87 35.99
N GLU A 48 -11.97 14.11 34.94
CA GLU A 48 -12.90 14.42 33.88
C GLU A 48 -13.90 13.26 33.70
N ARG A 49 -15.14 13.60 33.38
CA ARG A 49 -16.13 12.60 32.96
C ARG A 49 -16.00 12.39 31.47
N SER A 50 -15.68 11.21 31.09
CA SER A 50 -15.56 10.81 29.68
C SER A 50 -16.64 9.81 29.33
N GLU A 51 -17.27 10.01 28.18
CA GLU A 51 -18.26 9.11 27.59
C GLU A 51 -17.66 8.45 26.34
N ALA A 52 -17.86 7.14 26.21
CA ALA A 52 -17.37 6.40 25.06
C ALA A 52 -18.16 6.77 23.81
N VAL A 53 -17.47 6.99 22.72
CA VAL A 53 -18.04 7.17 21.38
C VAL A 53 -17.54 6.08 20.43
N PRO A 54 -18.34 5.64 19.44
CA PRO A 54 -17.85 4.69 18.46
C PRO A 54 -16.77 5.34 17.58
N LYS A 55 -15.61 4.69 17.50
CA LYS A 55 -14.47 5.12 16.68
C LYS A 55 -13.97 3.96 15.82
N PRO A 56 -13.67 4.21 14.54
CA PRO A 56 -12.99 3.21 13.73
C PRO A 56 -11.55 3.03 14.23
N VAL A 57 -11.15 1.79 14.40
CA VAL A 57 -9.76 1.40 14.63
C VAL A 57 -9.12 1.25 13.27
N MET A 58 -8.07 2.05 13.03
CA MET A 58 -7.38 2.09 11.75
C MET A 58 -6.19 1.14 11.76
N LEU A 59 -6.03 0.39 10.68
CA LEU A 59 -4.83 -0.38 10.38
C LEU A 59 -4.03 0.38 9.32
N ASP A 60 -2.84 0.81 9.68
CA ASP A 60 -1.93 1.45 8.73
C ASP A 60 -1.00 0.41 8.11
N VAL A 61 -1.11 0.28 6.79
CA VAL A 61 -0.34 -0.66 5.98
C VAL A 61 0.62 0.09 5.10
N LEU A 62 1.91 -0.12 5.32
CA LEU A 62 2.95 0.43 4.46
C LEU A 62 2.97 -0.29 3.12
N GLY A 63 3.12 0.47 2.06
CA GLY A 63 3.11 -0.01 0.70
C GLY A 63 3.82 0.91 -0.28
N GLN A 64 3.60 0.65 -1.56
CA GLN A 64 4.14 1.48 -2.64
C GLN A 64 3.12 1.63 -3.76
N THR A 65 3.19 2.77 -4.45
CA THR A 65 2.40 3.01 -5.64
C THR A 65 2.90 2.16 -6.81
N LYS A 66 1.98 1.71 -7.64
CA LYS A 66 2.25 0.91 -8.84
C LYS A 66 1.38 1.37 -9.99
N ALA A 67 1.93 1.36 -11.21
CA ALA A 67 1.13 1.58 -12.40
C ALA A 67 0.06 0.48 -12.54
N ASN A 68 -1.15 0.86 -12.95
CA ASN A 68 -2.23 -0.08 -13.24
C ASN A 68 -1.82 -1.06 -14.34
N ARG A 69 -1.23 -0.54 -15.41
CA ARG A 69 -0.68 -1.33 -16.53
C ARG A 69 0.68 -0.78 -16.94
N ARG A 70 1.57 -1.69 -17.32
CA ARG A 70 2.87 -1.39 -17.90
C ARG A 70 3.11 -2.36 -19.03
N VAL A 71 3.13 -1.88 -20.27
CA VAL A 71 3.28 -2.71 -21.47
C VAL A 71 4.41 -2.17 -22.33
N ALA A 72 5.36 -3.05 -22.64
CA ALA A 72 6.34 -2.80 -23.68
C ALA A 72 5.70 -3.15 -25.04
N VAL A 73 5.45 -2.15 -25.87
CA VAL A 73 4.94 -2.33 -27.23
C VAL A 73 6.09 -2.79 -28.12
N LYS A 74 6.01 -4.04 -28.58
CA LYS A 74 7.09 -4.72 -29.27
C LYS A 74 6.76 -4.92 -30.75
N SER A 75 7.79 -4.83 -31.60
CA SER A 75 7.67 -5.20 -33.02
C SER A 75 7.35 -6.70 -33.14
N GLU A 76 6.43 -7.01 -34.07
CA GLU A 76 6.15 -8.37 -34.52
C GLU A 76 6.90 -8.72 -35.82
N LEU A 77 7.50 -7.71 -36.45
CA LEU A 77 8.14 -7.82 -37.76
C LEU A 77 9.59 -7.35 -37.72
N THR A 78 10.38 -7.85 -38.64
CA THR A 78 11.71 -7.33 -38.92
C THR A 78 11.61 -6.18 -39.92
N GLY A 79 12.33 -5.08 -39.63
CA GLY A 79 12.42 -3.92 -40.51
C GLY A 79 13.15 -2.76 -39.87
N ARG A 80 13.44 -1.74 -40.68
CA ARG A 80 14.08 -0.49 -40.21
C ARG A 80 13.00 0.45 -39.68
N VAL A 81 13.25 1.07 -38.53
CA VAL A 81 12.41 2.16 -37.99
C VAL A 81 12.58 3.38 -38.91
N ILE A 82 11.49 3.84 -39.51
CA ILE A 82 11.45 5.02 -40.40
C ILE A 82 10.97 6.28 -39.69
N GLU A 83 10.17 6.11 -38.65
CA GLU A 83 9.60 7.21 -37.88
C GLU A 83 9.37 6.81 -36.43
N VAL A 84 9.64 7.73 -35.52
CA VAL A 84 9.28 7.65 -34.11
C VAL A 84 8.45 8.88 -33.78
N LEU A 85 7.22 8.65 -33.32
CA LEU A 85 6.14 9.66 -33.24
C LEU A 85 5.91 10.17 -31.80
N VAL A 86 6.64 9.62 -30.83
CA VAL A 86 6.43 9.91 -29.41
C VAL A 86 7.76 10.14 -28.70
N ASP A 87 7.72 11.01 -27.68
CA ASP A 87 8.85 11.28 -26.80
C ASP A 87 8.62 10.65 -25.42
N ARG A 88 9.72 10.45 -24.67
CA ARG A 88 9.65 10.02 -23.26
C ARG A 88 8.89 11.05 -22.43
N GLY A 89 8.02 10.58 -21.56
CA GLY A 89 7.17 11.44 -20.72
C GLY A 89 5.92 11.97 -21.41
N ALA A 90 5.77 11.80 -22.73
CA ALA A 90 4.56 12.22 -23.44
C ALA A 90 3.36 11.36 -23.04
N TYR A 91 2.19 12.00 -22.98
CA TYR A 91 0.91 11.30 -22.83
C TYR A 91 0.38 10.89 -24.22
N VAL A 92 -0.08 9.66 -24.34
CA VAL A 92 -0.66 9.10 -25.57
C VAL A 92 -2.04 8.53 -25.31
N HIS A 93 -2.92 8.61 -26.31
CA HIS A 93 -4.22 7.95 -26.26
C HIS A 93 -4.14 6.52 -26.84
N ALA A 94 -5.07 5.67 -26.43
CA ALA A 94 -5.21 4.34 -27.01
C ALA A 94 -5.31 4.42 -28.54
N GLY A 95 -4.55 3.57 -29.25
CA GLY A 95 -4.47 3.58 -30.72
C GLY A 95 -3.54 4.64 -31.33
N ALA A 96 -2.96 5.55 -30.54
CA ALA A 96 -2.00 6.53 -31.04
C ALA A 96 -0.75 5.82 -31.60
N PRO A 97 -0.25 6.19 -32.79
CA PRO A 97 0.93 5.58 -33.37
C PRO A 97 2.18 6.00 -32.57
N LEU A 98 3.03 5.03 -32.26
CA LEU A 98 4.26 5.19 -31.48
C LEU A 98 5.50 5.22 -32.37
N CYS A 99 5.61 4.22 -33.25
CA CYS A 99 6.67 4.16 -34.26
C CYS A 99 6.22 3.40 -35.49
N ARG A 100 6.87 3.68 -36.63
CA ARG A 100 6.64 3.05 -37.92
C ARG A 100 7.89 2.34 -38.40
N ILE A 101 7.67 1.15 -38.95
CA ILE A 101 8.70 0.31 -39.58
C ILE A 101 8.53 0.40 -41.08
N GLY A 102 9.62 0.37 -41.83
CA GLY A 102 9.58 0.41 -43.32
C GLY A 102 8.64 -0.66 -43.89
N ALA A 103 7.70 -0.20 -44.73
CA ALA A 103 6.58 -0.99 -45.21
C ALA A 103 6.64 -1.30 -46.71
N ASP A 104 7.67 -0.82 -47.44
CA ASP A 104 7.69 -0.81 -48.93
C ASP A 104 7.40 -2.16 -49.54
N SER A 105 8.04 -3.23 -49.11
CA SER A 105 7.78 -4.58 -49.58
C SER A 105 6.34 -5.06 -49.28
N ARG A 106 5.81 -4.71 -48.10
CA ARG A 106 4.46 -5.14 -47.64
C ARG A 106 3.36 -4.40 -48.36
N VAL A 107 3.59 -3.14 -48.73
CA VAL A 107 2.67 -2.38 -49.61
C VAL A 107 2.60 -3.03 -50.98
N ALA A 108 3.75 -3.44 -51.52
CA ALA A 108 3.81 -4.17 -52.81
C ALA A 108 3.10 -5.54 -52.74
N GLU A 109 3.34 -6.32 -51.67
CA GLU A 109 2.69 -7.60 -51.41
C GLU A 109 1.15 -7.47 -51.32
N LEU A 110 0.66 -6.45 -50.60
CA LEU A 110 -0.79 -6.20 -50.51
C LEU A 110 -1.37 -5.84 -51.89
N ARG A 111 -0.66 -5.03 -52.69
CA ARG A 111 -1.09 -4.66 -54.05
C ARG A 111 -1.15 -5.87 -54.96
N GLU A 112 -0.16 -6.76 -54.91
CA GLU A 112 -0.14 -8.03 -55.64
C GLU A 112 -1.31 -8.95 -55.24
N ALA A 113 -1.54 -9.13 -53.92
CA ALA A 113 -2.63 -9.94 -53.42
C ALA A 113 -4.00 -9.41 -53.89
N LYS A 114 -4.22 -8.09 -53.85
CA LYS A 114 -5.44 -7.43 -54.34
C LYS A 114 -5.63 -7.65 -55.85
N ALA A 115 -4.56 -7.58 -56.66
CA ALA A 115 -4.64 -7.83 -58.10
C ALA A 115 -5.03 -9.28 -58.40
N LYS A 116 -4.46 -10.27 -57.66
CA LYS A 116 -4.82 -11.68 -57.79
C LYS A 116 -6.28 -11.96 -57.38
N LEU A 117 -6.76 -11.32 -56.32
CA LEU A 117 -8.17 -11.43 -55.90
C LEU A 117 -9.10 -10.91 -57.01
N LYS A 118 -8.79 -9.74 -57.58
CA LYS A 118 -9.59 -9.16 -58.68
C LYS A 118 -9.67 -10.09 -59.88
N SER A 119 -8.57 -10.77 -60.25
CA SER A 119 -8.58 -11.79 -61.34
C SER A 119 -9.50 -12.96 -60.98
N ALA A 120 -9.34 -13.52 -59.75
CA ALA A 120 -10.16 -14.65 -59.31
C ALA A 120 -11.66 -14.29 -59.18
N GLU A 121 -12.00 -13.06 -58.85
CA GLU A 121 -13.38 -12.55 -58.83
C GLU A 121 -13.98 -12.52 -60.24
N ILE A 122 -13.23 -12.01 -61.24
CA ILE A 122 -13.68 -11.96 -62.63
C ILE A 122 -13.89 -13.38 -63.15
N GLU A 123 -12.97 -14.31 -62.89
CA GLU A 123 -13.08 -15.71 -63.27
C GLU A 123 -14.30 -16.38 -62.63
N TYR A 124 -14.56 -16.16 -61.35
CA TYR A 124 -15.70 -16.68 -60.63
C TYR A 124 -17.02 -16.12 -61.18
N GLN A 125 -17.11 -14.82 -61.44
CA GLN A 125 -18.29 -14.18 -62.04
C GLN A 125 -18.56 -14.75 -63.43
N GLY A 126 -17.52 -14.88 -64.29
CA GLY A 126 -17.65 -15.51 -65.60
C GLY A 126 -18.11 -16.98 -65.49
N GLY A 127 -17.61 -17.69 -64.47
CA GLY A 127 -18.05 -19.07 -64.18
C GLY A 127 -19.54 -19.18 -63.79
N LEU A 128 -20.02 -18.21 -63.00
CA LEU A 128 -21.44 -18.09 -62.61
C LEU A 128 -22.31 -17.87 -63.81
N ASP A 129 -21.94 -16.98 -64.77
CA ASP A 129 -22.68 -16.69 -65.99
C ASP A 129 -22.74 -17.91 -66.90
N LEU A 130 -21.63 -18.65 -67.05
CA LEU A 130 -21.59 -19.88 -67.84
C LEU A 130 -22.42 -21.01 -67.20
N SER A 131 -22.36 -21.13 -65.87
CA SER A 131 -23.14 -22.11 -65.10
C SER A 131 -24.67 -21.86 -65.28
N ALA A 132 -25.08 -20.57 -65.23
CA ALA A 132 -26.48 -20.19 -65.46
C ALA A 132 -27.00 -20.55 -66.80
N ARG A 133 -26.10 -20.63 -67.81
CA ARG A 133 -26.41 -21.08 -69.18
C ARG A 133 -26.22 -22.60 -69.39
N GLY A 134 -25.91 -23.35 -68.29
CA GLY A 134 -25.68 -24.81 -68.40
C GLY A 134 -24.34 -25.23 -69.04
N LEU A 135 -23.42 -24.26 -69.23
CA LEU A 135 -22.15 -24.49 -69.97
C LEU A 135 -20.98 -24.80 -69.03
N GLN A 136 -21.20 -24.77 -67.70
CA GLN A 136 -20.19 -25.08 -66.70
C GLN A 136 -20.68 -26.06 -65.65
N SER A 137 -19.81 -27.00 -65.22
CA SER A 137 -20.17 -27.98 -64.22
C SER A 137 -20.13 -27.34 -62.79
N LYS A 138 -20.96 -27.88 -61.90
CA LYS A 138 -20.95 -27.43 -60.43
C LYS A 138 -19.59 -27.60 -59.80
N VAL A 139 -18.83 -28.64 -60.18
CA VAL A 139 -17.47 -28.88 -59.65
C VAL A 139 -16.50 -27.79 -60.08
N ALA A 140 -16.57 -27.39 -61.36
CA ALA A 140 -15.73 -26.33 -61.90
C ALA A 140 -16.06 -24.96 -61.24
N LEU A 141 -17.34 -24.64 -61.01
CA LEU A 141 -17.77 -23.48 -60.36
C LEU A 141 -17.30 -23.47 -58.86
N ALA A 142 -17.42 -24.62 -58.17
CA ALA A 142 -16.92 -24.76 -56.81
C ALA A 142 -15.40 -24.53 -56.71
N LYS A 143 -14.63 -24.95 -57.74
CA LYS A 143 -13.18 -24.68 -57.81
C LYS A 143 -12.89 -23.19 -57.96
N LEU A 144 -13.63 -22.46 -58.80
CA LEU A 144 -13.46 -21.00 -58.93
C LEU A 144 -13.84 -20.25 -57.63
N ALA A 145 -14.91 -20.71 -56.96
CA ALA A 145 -15.29 -20.16 -55.66
C ALA A 145 -14.17 -20.37 -54.62
N ALA A 146 -13.62 -21.58 -54.53
CA ALA A 146 -12.51 -21.87 -53.62
C ALA A 146 -11.24 -21.02 -53.94
N GLN A 147 -10.95 -20.81 -55.21
CA GLN A 147 -9.83 -19.96 -55.64
C GLN A 147 -10.03 -18.50 -55.23
N ARG A 148 -11.26 -17.97 -55.38
CA ARG A 148 -11.59 -16.62 -54.91
C ARG A 148 -11.38 -16.49 -53.38
N GLU A 149 -11.91 -17.43 -52.61
CA GLU A 149 -11.74 -17.44 -51.15
C GLU A 149 -10.26 -17.54 -50.74
N GLN A 150 -9.47 -18.36 -51.41
CA GLN A 150 -8.02 -18.47 -51.17
C GLN A 150 -7.28 -17.15 -51.42
N THR A 151 -7.65 -16.45 -52.50
CA THR A 151 -7.01 -15.15 -52.81
C THR A 151 -7.49 -14.06 -51.87
N LEU A 152 -8.75 -14.08 -51.41
CA LEU A 152 -9.27 -13.19 -50.37
C LEU A 152 -8.47 -13.35 -49.07
N ALA A 153 -8.28 -14.57 -48.58
CA ALA A 153 -7.48 -14.85 -47.39
C ALA A 153 -6.03 -14.34 -47.49
N ARG A 154 -5.45 -14.34 -48.73
CA ARG A 154 -4.12 -13.73 -48.97
C ARG A 154 -4.13 -12.23 -48.84
N VAL A 155 -5.19 -11.55 -49.31
CA VAL A 155 -5.34 -10.09 -49.12
C VAL A 155 -5.43 -9.77 -47.66
N ASP A 156 -6.22 -10.51 -46.84
CA ASP A 156 -6.37 -10.29 -45.41
C ASP A 156 -5.03 -10.48 -44.68
N SER A 157 -4.28 -11.54 -45.04
CA SER A 157 -2.95 -11.78 -44.46
C SER A 157 -1.96 -10.67 -44.81
N ALA A 158 -1.93 -10.22 -46.07
CA ALA A 158 -1.05 -9.10 -46.47
C ALA A 158 -1.44 -7.76 -45.81
N ALA A 159 -2.74 -7.50 -45.66
CA ALA A 159 -3.25 -6.33 -44.94
C ALA A 159 -2.88 -6.36 -43.45
N ALA A 160 -3.02 -7.51 -42.80
CA ALA A 160 -2.61 -7.71 -41.41
C ALA A 160 -1.09 -7.50 -41.24
N ASN A 161 -0.26 -8.01 -42.15
CA ASN A 161 1.17 -7.80 -42.10
C ASN A 161 1.55 -6.32 -42.32
N LEU A 162 0.82 -5.62 -43.18
CA LEU A 162 1.03 -4.18 -43.34
C LEU A 162 0.63 -3.39 -42.10
N SER A 163 -0.50 -3.71 -41.47
CA SER A 163 -0.92 -3.01 -40.24
C SER A 163 0.09 -3.16 -39.07
N LYS A 164 0.80 -4.29 -39.01
CA LYS A 164 1.86 -4.52 -38.01
C LYS A 164 3.12 -3.66 -38.20
N THR A 165 3.22 -2.91 -39.30
CA THR A 165 4.33 -1.96 -39.49
C THR A 165 4.13 -0.66 -38.73
N GLU A 166 2.92 -0.36 -38.27
CA GLU A 166 2.62 0.76 -37.39
C GLU A 166 2.33 0.21 -35.98
N LEU A 167 3.21 0.52 -35.06
CA LEU A 167 3.07 0.13 -33.67
C LEU A 167 2.28 1.23 -32.93
N SER A 168 1.18 0.87 -32.30
CA SER A 168 0.28 1.80 -31.62
C SER A 168 0.14 1.49 -30.13
N ALA A 169 -0.27 2.49 -29.36
CA ALA A 169 -0.49 2.36 -27.93
C ALA A 169 -1.71 1.46 -27.63
N PRO A 170 -1.57 0.42 -26.80
CA PRO A 170 -2.68 -0.48 -26.49
C PRO A 170 -3.71 0.13 -25.54
N PHE A 171 -3.36 1.19 -24.82
CA PHE A 171 -4.21 1.98 -23.93
C PHE A 171 -3.64 3.39 -23.79
N SER A 172 -4.45 4.30 -23.26
CA SER A 172 -4.01 5.66 -22.96
C SER A 172 -3.09 5.69 -21.75
N GLY A 173 -1.99 6.45 -21.81
CA GLY A 173 -1.00 6.52 -20.73
C GLY A 173 0.23 7.32 -21.11
N TYR A 174 1.25 7.20 -20.28
CA TYR A 174 2.52 7.92 -20.47
C TYR A 174 3.58 7.01 -21.09
N ILE A 175 4.44 7.59 -21.92
CA ILE A 175 5.63 6.91 -22.44
C ILE A 175 6.71 6.91 -21.37
N GLU A 176 6.96 5.76 -20.76
CA GLU A 176 8.01 5.60 -19.76
C GLU A 176 9.41 5.54 -20.38
N ASP A 177 9.52 4.77 -21.47
CA ASP A 177 10.78 4.58 -22.18
C ASP A 177 10.56 4.40 -23.70
N ARG A 178 11.58 4.76 -24.47
CA ARG A 178 11.64 4.64 -25.92
C ARG A 178 13.05 4.19 -26.33
N PRO A 179 13.28 2.86 -26.37
CA PRO A 179 14.63 2.33 -26.61
C PRO A 179 15.07 2.33 -28.08
N VAL A 180 14.20 2.71 -29.03
CA VAL A 180 14.53 2.71 -30.48
C VAL A 180 14.61 4.11 -31.04
N GLU A 181 15.47 4.28 -32.06
CA GLU A 181 15.66 5.50 -32.81
C GLU A 181 15.37 5.29 -34.31
N VAL A 182 15.13 6.39 -35.03
CA VAL A 182 14.98 6.34 -36.49
C VAL A 182 16.26 5.81 -37.13
N GLY A 183 16.14 4.80 -37.94
CA GLY A 183 17.26 4.11 -38.59
C GLY A 183 17.61 2.75 -37.98
N ASP A 184 17.16 2.46 -36.77
CA ASP A 184 17.41 1.18 -36.11
C ASP A 184 16.76 0.03 -36.85
N LEU A 185 17.42 -1.13 -36.85
CA LEU A 185 16.87 -2.38 -37.34
C LEU A 185 16.20 -3.11 -36.15
N VAL A 186 14.88 -3.27 -36.23
CA VAL A 186 14.10 -4.02 -35.23
C VAL A 186 13.78 -5.42 -35.73
N THR A 187 13.63 -6.34 -34.79
CA THR A 187 13.22 -7.72 -35.02
C THR A 187 12.03 -8.05 -34.12
N PRO A 188 11.31 -9.16 -34.37
CA PRO A 188 10.23 -9.58 -33.46
C PRO A 188 10.69 -9.65 -32.00
N GLY A 189 9.95 -8.98 -31.11
CA GLY A 189 10.29 -8.86 -29.69
C GLY A 189 11.05 -7.59 -29.31
N THR A 190 11.61 -6.83 -30.25
CA THR A 190 12.26 -5.52 -29.99
C THR A 190 11.19 -4.52 -29.51
N SER A 191 11.41 -3.88 -28.35
CA SER A 191 10.51 -2.87 -27.79
C SER A 191 10.67 -1.55 -28.52
N CYS A 192 9.56 -0.98 -29.03
CA CYS A 192 9.52 0.36 -29.57
C CYS A 192 9.36 1.42 -28.47
N ALA A 193 8.39 1.20 -27.59
CA ALA A 193 8.11 2.08 -26.47
C ALA A 193 7.52 1.29 -25.30
N VAL A 194 7.67 1.83 -24.10
CA VAL A 194 7.01 1.30 -22.89
C VAL A 194 5.93 2.30 -22.49
N VAL A 195 4.68 1.84 -22.48
CA VAL A 195 3.51 2.64 -22.10
C VAL A 195 3.09 2.23 -20.69
N ILE A 196 2.88 3.22 -19.81
CA ILE A 196 2.39 3.01 -18.45
C ILE A 196 1.06 3.76 -18.25
N GLU A 197 0.15 3.12 -17.53
CA GLU A 197 -1.11 3.73 -17.11
C GLU A 197 -1.03 4.04 -15.61
N LEU A 198 -1.15 5.31 -15.28
CA LEU A 198 -1.09 5.81 -13.89
C LEU A 198 -2.45 6.29 -13.38
N GLU A 199 -3.46 6.28 -14.22
CA GLU A 199 -4.86 6.59 -13.88
C GLU A 199 -5.75 5.46 -14.40
N PRO A 200 -6.23 4.58 -13.48
CA PRO A 200 -6.08 4.60 -12.03
C PRO A 200 -4.67 4.21 -11.56
N LEU A 201 -4.28 4.73 -10.37
CA LEU A 201 -3.06 4.34 -9.69
C LEU A 201 -3.36 3.19 -8.72
N LEU A 202 -2.48 2.20 -8.65
CA LEU A 202 -2.55 1.15 -7.65
C LEU A 202 -1.60 1.44 -6.49
N VAL A 203 -2.00 1.05 -5.28
CA VAL A 203 -1.12 0.99 -4.11
C VAL A 203 -1.10 -0.45 -3.63
N VAL A 204 0.09 -0.98 -3.50
CA VAL A 204 0.33 -2.37 -3.10
C VAL A 204 0.96 -2.37 -1.72
N GLY A 205 0.29 -3.00 -0.75
CA GLY A 205 0.76 -3.16 0.62
C GLY A 205 0.77 -4.63 1.05
N GLN A 206 1.26 -4.87 2.27
CA GLN A 206 1.33 -6.18 2.89
C GLN A 206 0.65 -6.13 4.25
N VAL A 207 -0.36 -6.96 4.48
CA VAL A 207 -1.12 -7.08 5.71
C VAL A 207 -0.69 -8.34 6.45
N ALA A 208 -0.49 -8.24 7.76
CA ALA A 208 -0.14 -9.39 8.60
C ALA A 208 -1.27 -10.42 8.64
N GLU A 209 -0.93 -11.69 8.89
CA GLU A 209 -1.88 -12.80 9.00
C GLU A 209 -2.95 -12.55 10.06
N SER A 210 -2.58 -11.91 11.18
CA SER A 210 -3.52 -11.57 12.27
C SER A 210 -4.62 -10.59 11.84
N GLU A 211 -4.36 -9.73 10.86
CA GLU A 211 -5.24 -8.63 10.46
C GLU A 211 -5.97 -8.87 9.14
N VAL A 212 -5.50 -9.81 8.32
CA VAL A 212 -6.05 -10.02 6.96
C VAL A 212 -7.54 -10.40 6.96
N ALA A 213 -8.03 -11.04 8.02
CA ALA A 213 -9.44 -11.40 8.16
C ALA A 213 -10.38 -10.17 8.21
N ASN A 214 -9.84 -9.01 8.58
CA ASN A 214 -10.57 -7.74 8.69
C ASN A 214 -10.49 -6.90 7.40
N VAL A 215 -9.77 -7.38 6.37
CA VAL A 215 -9.57 -6.66 5.10
C VAL A 215 -10.31 -7.37 3.97
N PHE A 216 -11.17 -6.67 3.26
CA PHE A 216 -11.98 -7.24 2.19
C PHE A 216 -12.04 -6.36 0.94
N VAL A 217 -12.28 -7.00 -0.19
CA VAL A 217 -12.44 -6.31 -1.47
C VAL A 217 -13.68 -5.41 -1.46
N GLY A 218 -13.52 -4.18 -1.97
CA GLY A 218 -14.56 -3.16 -1.97
C GLY A 218 -14.52 -2.19 -0.79
N GLN A 219 -13.69 -2.46 0.22
CA GLN A 219 -13.51 -1.60 1.38
C GLN A 219 -12.88 -0.27 0.97
N ASP A 220 -13.40 0.83 1.51
CA ASP A 220 -12.81 2.15 1.35
C ASP A 220 -11.54 2.27 2.19
N VAL A 221 -10.55 2.94 1.66
CA VAL A 221 -9.22 3.10 2.28
C VAL A 221 -8.70 4.52 2.08
N GLY A 222 -8.19 5.11 3.15
CA GLY A 222 -7.40 6.33 3.07
C GLY A 222 -6.00 6.01 2.52
N VAL A 223 -5.47 6.86 1.65
CA VAL A 223 -4.14 6.64 1.07
C VAL A 223 -3.32 7.92 1.15
N ALA A 224 -2.20 7.83 1.85
CA ALA A 224 -1.17 8.87 1.86
C ALA A 224 0.00 8.44 0.97
N VAL A 225 0.42 9.31 0.03
CA VAL A 225 1.52 9.02 -0.90
C VAL A 225 2.68 9.99 -0.69
N GLY A 226 3.85 9.44 -0.38
CA GLY A 226 5.07 10.22 -0.09
C GLY A 226 4.93 11.10 1.16
N SER A 227 5.52 12.28 1.14
CA SER A 227 5.43 13.27 2.23
C SER A 227 4.24 14.22 2.08
N ALA A 228 3.48 14.12 1.01
CA ALA A 228 2.28 14.95 0.81
C ALA A 228 1.13 14.32 1.59
N SER A 229 0.66 15.02 2.61
CA SER A 229 -0.56 14.71 3.37
C SER A 229 -1.82 14.94 2.50
N SER A 230 -1.88 14.32 1.33
CA SER A 230 -3.11 14.31 0.55
C SER A 230 -3.83 13.01 0.90
N ASP A 231 -4.87 13.10 1.70
CA ASP A 231 -5.78 12.00 2.01
C ASP A 231 -6.54 11.61 0.73
N LEU A 232 -5.88 10.82 -0.10
CA LEU A 232 -6.52 10.26 -1.27
C LEU A 232 -7.46 9.15 -0.81
N LEU A 233 -8.61 9.06 -1.42
CA LEU A 233 -9.54 7.96 -1.20
C LEU A 233 -9.31 6.89 -2.27
N GLY A 234 -9.24 5.66 -1.82
CA GLY A 234 -9.13 4.49 -2.66
C GLY A 234 -10.08 3.38 -2.23
N LYS A 235 -10.10 2.32 -3.02
CA LYS A 235 -10.83 1.09 -2.69
C LYS A 235 -9.90 -0.11 -2.78
N ILE A 236 -10.05 -1.06 -1.86
CA ILE A 236 -9.37 -2.34 -1.95
C ILE A 236 -9.97 -3.12 -3.13
N THR A 237 -9.14 -3.46 -4.10
CA THR A 237 -9.51 -4.22 -5.28
C THR A 237 -9.04 -5.66 -5.26
N PHE A 238 -8.02 -5.95 -4.46
CA PHE A 238 -7.46 -7.29 -4.36
C PHE A 238 -6.91 -7.55 -2.95
N VAL A 239 -7.19 -8.76 -2.44
CA VAL A 239 -6.59 -9.34 -1.24
C VAL A 239 -6.10 -10.72 -1.61
N ALA A 240 -4.82 -10.99 -1.44
CA ALA A 240 -4.23 -12.30 -1.74
C ALA A 240 -4.86 -13.39 -0.87
N ARG A 241 -5.06 -14.57 -1.44
CA ARG A 241 -5.62 -15.75 -0.72
C ARG A 241 -4.54 -16.65 -0.13
N THR A 242 -3.29 -16.41 -0.51
CA THR A 242 -2.11 -17.12 0.00
C THR A 242 -1.10 -16.09 0.50
N PRO A 243 -0.48 -16.33 1.65
CA PRO A 243 0.55 -15.43 2.16
C PRO A 243 1.84 -15.54 1.34
N ASP A 244 2.64 -14.53 1.40
CA ASP A 244 4.03 -14.59 1.00
C ASP A 244 4.77 -15.60 1.91
N PRO A 245 5.50 -16.58 1.35
CA PRO A 245 6.10 -17.66 2.13
C PRO A 245 7.22 -17.21 3.06
N VAL A 246 7.82 -16.05 2.81
CA VAL A 246 8.93 -15.51 3.59
C VAL A 246 8.43 -14.61 4.72
N THR A 247 7.57 -13.65 4.37
CA THR A 247 7.09 -12.63 5.33
C THR A 247 5.82 -13.04 6.07
N ARG A 248 5.13 -14.09 5.63
CA ARG A 248 3.80 -14.54 6.13
C ARG A 248 2.75 -13.44 6.10
N SER A 249 2.89 -12.50 5.19
CA SER A 249 1.95 -11.41 5.00
C SER A 249 1.12 -11.60 3.74
N PHE A 250 -0.05 -11.00 3.70
CA PHE A 250 -0.96 -11.07 2.58
C PHE A 250 -0.89 -9.78 1.77
N LYS A 251 -0.65 -9.93 0.48
CA LYS A 251 -0.64 -8.80 -0.45
C LYS A 251 -2.04 -8.22 -0.59
N VAL A 252 -2.16 -6.90 -0.46
CA VAL A 252 -3.36 -6.14 -0.72
C VAL A 252 -3.09 -5.09 -1.78
N GLU A 253 -4.10 -4.81 -2.62
CA GLU A 253 -4.02 -3.76 -3.63
C GLU A 253 -5.21 -2.82 -3.46
N ALA A 254 -4.93 -1.54 -3.34
CA ALA A 254 -5.90 -0.47 -3.37
C ALA A 254 -5.81 0.29 -4.69
N ARG A 255 -6.95 0.70 -5.21
CA ARG A 255 -7.06 1.49 -6.44
C ARG A 255 -7.48 2.91 -6.10
N ILE A 256 -6.79 3.86 -6.68
CA ILE A 256 -7.07 5.30 -6.62
C ILE A 256 -7.45 5.74 -8.03
N ASP A 257 -8.71 6.15 -8.24
CA ASP A 257 -9.18 6.50 -9.58
C ASP A 257 -8.65 7.86 -10.05
N GLN A 258 -8.48 8.82 -9.12
CA GLN A 258 -8.01 10.16 -9.40
C GLN A 258 -6.79 10.51 -8.53
N PRO A 259 -5.60 10.00 -8.87
CA PRO A 259 -4.40 10.22 -8.05
C PRO A 259 -3.83 11.64 -8.19
N GLY A 260 -4.20 12.41 -9.21
CA GLY A 260 -3.74 13.77 -9.44
C GLY A 260 -2.21 13.88 -9.49
N ARG A 261 -1.63 14.76 -8.67
CA ARG A 261 -0.15 14.95 -8.60
C ARG A 261 0.60 13.75 -8.04
N ALA A 262 -0.09 12.83 -7.35
CA ALA A 262 0.49 11.59 -6.83
C ALA A 262 0.61 10.49 -7.90
N ALA A 263 0.20 10.75 -9.16
CA ALA A 263 0.26 9.80 -10.27
C ALA A 263 1.70 9.45 -10.70
N ARG A 264 2.42 8.79 -9.79
CA ARG A 264 3.76 8.23 -10.04
C ARG A 264 3.83 6.85 -9.43
N ALA A 265 4.40 5.90 -10.15
CA ALA A 265 4.69 4.57 -9.63
C ALA A 265 6.01 4.56 -8.85
N GLY A 266 6.11 3.66 -7.86
CA GLY A 266 7.33 3.48 -7.06
C GLY A 266 7.47 4.42 -5.85
N LEU A 267 6.47 5.25 -5.55
CA LEU A 267 6.47 6.07 -4.33
C LEU A 267 6.00 5.23 -3.14
N SER A 268 6.59 5.49 -1.96
CA SER A 268 6.08 4.97 -0.71
C SER A 268 4.67 5.50 -0.43
N ALA A 269 3.82 4.65 0.09
CA ALA A 269 2.45 5.01 0.41
C ALA A 269 2.00 4.29 1.69
N THR A 270 1.08 4.90 2.42
CA THR A 270 0.41 4.28 3.57
C THR A 270 -1.06 4.11 3.24
N LEU A 271 -1.58 2.91 3.47
CA LEU A 271 -3.00 2.57 3.37
C LEU A 271 -3.59 2.55 4.78
N SER A 272 -4.54 3.41 5.07
CA SER A 272 -5.25 3.45 6.36
C SER A 272 -6.62 2.80 6.20
N LEU A 273 -6.76 1.59 6.74
CA LEU A 273 -7.96 0.76 6.61
C LEU A 273 -8.74 0.73 7.93
N PRO A 274 -10.04 1.05 7.94
CA PRO A 274 -10.89 0.81 9.11
C PRO A 274 -11.15 -0.69 9.27
N ILE A 275 -10.56 -1.32 10.30
CA ILE A 275 -10.65 -2.77 10.48
C ILE A 275 -11.75 -3.21 11.47
N ARG A 276 -12.10 -2.37 12.43
CA ARG A 276 -13.17 -2.61 13.40
C ARG A 276 -13.65 -1.30 14.01
N GLU A 277 -14.81 -1.30 14.63
CA GLU A 277 -15.26 -0.22 15.51
C GLU A 277 -14.97 -0.58 16.97
N ALA A 278 -14.54 0.42 17.75
CA ALA A 278 -14.37 0.31 19.19
C ALA A 278 -15.06 1.49 19.89
N TRP A 279 -15.66 1.23 21.05
CA TRP A 279 -16.10 2.27 21.94
C TRP A 279 -14.88 2.87 22.62
N ALA A 280 -14.59 4.13 22.35
CA ALA A 280 -13.37 4.77 22.78
C ALA A 280 -13.64 6.10 23.50
N HIS A 281 -12.76 6.43 24.41
CA HIS A 281 -12.74 7.68 25.17
C HIS A 281 -11.61 8.57 24.66
N LEU A 282 -11.87 9.84 24.46
CA LEU A 282 -10.80 10.83 24.25
C LEU A 282 -10.20 11.21 25.60
N VAL A 283 -8.91 11.02 25.74
CA VAL A 283 -8.19 11.32 26.99
C VAL A 283 -6.88 12.08 26.70
N SER A 284 -6.45 12.88 27.67
CA SER A 284 -5.14 13.51 27.57
C SER A 284 -4.03 12.45 27.64
N PRO A 285 -3.01 12.49 26.78
CA PRO A 285 -1.85 11.61 26.87
C PRO A 285 -1.17 11.65 28.26
N ALA A 286 -1.23 12.80 28.94
CA ALA A 286 -0.66 12.99 30.25
C ALA A 286 -1.36 12.18 31.37
N SER A 287 -2.57 11.68 31.15
CA SER A 287 -3.29 10.84 32.13
C SER A 287 -3.00 9.35 31.98
N LEU A 288 -2.27 8.96 30.92
CA LEU A 288 -1.85 7.58 30.71
C LEU A 288 -0.71 7.21 31.66
N SER A 289 -0.76 6.01 32.23
CA SER A 289 0.26 5.48 33.13
C SER A 289 0.48 3.99 32.89
N LEU A 290 1.60 3.47 33.38
CA LEU A 290 1.89 2.03 33.34
C LEU A 290 1.63 1.43 34.72
N ASP A 291 1.08 0.21 34.73
CA ASP A 291 0.98 -0.57 35.96
C ASP A 291 2.34 -1.22 36.32
N VAL A 292 2.37 -1.95 37.43
CA VAL A 292 3.57 -2.68 37.87
C VAL A 292 3.98 -3.81 36.92
N GLY A 293 3.07 -4.25 36.04
CA GLY A 293 3.31 -5.23 34.99
C GLY A 293 3.74 -4.61 33.66
N GLY A 294 3.84 -3.25 33.58
CA GLY A 294 4.16 -2.54 32.34
C GLY A 294 2.98 -2.40 31.37
N GLN A 295 1.74 -2.66 31.79
CA GLN A 295 0.55 -2.50 30.97
C GLN A 295 0.08 -1.03 30.98
N LEU A 296 -0.25 -0.52 29.79
CA LEU A 296 -0.77 0.84 29.65
C LEU A 296 -2.20 0.92 30.17
N GLY A 297 -2.49 1.96 30.94
CA GLY A 297 -3.81 2.15 31.50
C GLY A 297 -4.06 3.56 32.02
N LEU A 298 -5.22 3.71 32.65
CA LEU A 298 -5.68 4.94 33.27
C LEU A 298 -6.11 4.68 34.70
N LYS A 299 -5.89 5.64 35.59
CA LYS A 299 -6.50 5.64 36.92
C LYS A 299 -7.86 6.31 36.85
N VAL A 300 -8.89 5.57 37.29
CA VAL A 300 -10.28 6.01 37.29
C VAL A 300 -10.83 6.01 38.71
N ALA A 301 -11.79 6.88 39.00
CA ALA A 301 -12.51 6.85 40.23
C ALA A 301 -13.77 6.01 40.09
N ASN A 302 -13.88 4.93 40.88
CA ASN A 302 -15.07 4.10 40.86
C ASN A 302 -16.26 4.76 41.62
N SER A 303 -17.41 4.09 41.63
CA SER A 303 -18.63 4.59 42.29
C SER A 303 -18.47 4.80 43.82
N ALA A 304 -17.53 4.11 44.45
CA ALA A 304 -17.21 4.23 45.87
C ALA A 304 -16.17 5.32 46.16
N GLY A 305 -15.72 6.10 45.18
CA GLY A 305 -14.68 7.13 45.34
C GLY A 305 -13.29 6.57 45.53
N LYS A 306 -13.02 5.35 45.12
CA LYS A 306 -11.70 4.72 45.18
C LYS A 306 -11.04 4.68 43.81
N VAL A 307 -9.73 4.81 43.80
CA VAL A 307 -8.89 4.71 42.61
C VAL A 307 -8.86 3.26 42.10
N GLU A 308 -9.11 3.06 40.82
CA GLU A 308 -8.97 1.78 40.15
C GLU A 308 -8.10 1.99 38.91
N PHE A 309 -7.13 1.11 38.68
CA PHE A 309 -6.36 1.09 37.44
C PHE A 309 -7.11 0.27 36.39
N LYS A 310 -7.35 0.85 35.22
CA LYS A 310 -7.97 0.20 34.08
C LYS A 310 -6.99 0.14 32.92
N THR A 311 -6.65 -1.07 32.49
CA THR A 311 -5.87 -1.27 31.26
C THR A 311 -6.66 -0.79 30.05
N VAL A 312 -6.00 -0.06 29.16
CA VAL A 312 -6.60 0.49 27.95
C VAL A 312 -5.76 0.16 26.73
N GLU A 313 -6.41 0.13 25.58
CA GLU A 313 -5.79 0.01 24.25
C GLU A 313 -5.91 1.35 23.53
N ILE A 314 -4.81 1.87 22.99
CA ILE A 314 -4.85 3.05 22.12
C ILE A 314 -5.45 2.62 20.77
N VAL A 315 -6.53 3.27 20.37
CA VAL A 315 -7.24 2.99 19.11
C VAL A 315 -7.14 4.13 18.10
N GLY A 316 -6.54 5.26 18.50
CA GLY A 316 -6.29 6.39 17.61
C GLY A 316 -5.67 7.57 18.34
N GLU A 317 -5.05 8.45 17.56
CA GLU A 317 -4.46 9.69 18.04
C GLU A 317 -5.08 10.87 17.29
N GLY A 318 -5.13 12.02 17.93
CA GLY A 318 -5.66 13.24 17.35
C GLY A 318 -5.07 14.50 18.02
N PRO A 319 -5.31 15.67 17.45
CA PRO A 319 -4.78 16.93 17.98
C PRO A 319 -5.30 17.26 19.39
N GLU A 320 -6.47 16.73 19.76
CA GLU A 320 -7.09 16.97 21.07
C GLU A 320 -6.70 15.95 22.14
N GLY A 321 -6.07 14.83 21.75
CA GLY A 321 -5.70 13.77 22.68
C GLY A 321 -5.62 12.40 22.01
N VAL A 322 -5.65 11.36 22.86
CA VAL A 322 -5.54 9.96 22.45
C VAL A 322 -6.87 9.26 22.70
N TRP A 323 -7.34 8.50 21.70
CA TRP A 323 -8.52 7.66 21.82
C TRP A 323 -8.14 6.32 22.42
N VAL A 324 -8.78 5.98 23.54
CA VAL A 324 -8.51 4.71 24.25
C VAL A 324 -9.78 3.89 24.41
N ALA A 325 -9.68 2.59 24.17
CA ALA A 325 -10.72 1.60 24.40
C ALA A 325 -10.43 0.77 25.65
N GLY A 326 -11.45 0.04 26.15
CA GLY A 326 -11.31 -0.82 27.34
C GLY A 326 -11.94 -0.27 28.61
N LEU A 327 -12.51 0.94 28.55
CA LEU A 327 -13.21 1.56 29.68
C LEU A 327 -14.75 1.35 29.57
N PRO A 328 -15.48 1.40 30.70
CA PRO A 328 -16.95 1.43 30.69
C PRO A 328 -17.50 2.64 29.94
N GLN A 329 -18.75 2.58 29.45
CA GLN A 329 -19.37 3.61 28.61
C GLN A 329 -19.31 5.03 29.19
N ALA A 330 -19.42 5.15 30.52
CA ALA A 330 -19.20 6.40 31.25
C ALA A 330 -18.17 6.19 32.32
N THR A 331 -17.09 6.94 32.30
CA THR A 331 -15.94 6.74 33.20
C THR A 331 -15.46 8.07 33.74
N LYS A 332 -15.03 8.06 35.01
CA LYS A 332 -14.42 9.20 35.69
C LYS A 332 -12.91 9.04 35.65
N VAL A 333 -12.26 9.65 34.68
CA VAL A 333 -10.81 9.57 34.49
C VAL A 333 -10.12 10.58 35.38
N ILE A 334 -9.07 10.18 36.11
CA ILE A 334 -8.23 11.08 36.88
C ILE A 334 -7.19 11.68 35.92
N THR A 335 -7.25 13.00 35.72
CA THR A 335 -6.42 13.70 34.73
C THR A 335 -5.18 14.38 35.36
N ALA A 336 -5.22 14.72 36.68
CA ALA A 336 -4.08 15.26 37.39
C ALA A 336 -4.06 14.74 38.82
N GLY A 337 -2.86 14.52 39.39
CA GLY A 337 -2.64 13.90 40.70
C GLY A 337 -2.74 12.37 40.67
N HIS A 338 -2.82 11.78 39.46
CA HIS A 338 -2.86 10.32 39.29
C HIS A 338 -1.54 9.64 39.72
N GLU A 339 -0.40 10.37 39.71
CA GLU A 339 0.89 9.85 40.16
C GLU A 339 0.94 9.69 41.68
N ASP A 340 0.22 10.55 42.43
CA ASP A 340 0.25 10.63 43.87
C ASP A 340 -0.71 9.67 44.58
N VAL A 341 -1.50 8.90 43.82
CA VAL A 341 -2.54 8.00 44.35
C VAL A 341 -2.30 6.57 43.92
N ALA A 342 -2.56 5.62 44.84
CA ALA A 342 -2.47 4.20 44.59
C ALA A 342 -3.84 3.55 44.34
N SER A 343 -3.87 2.42 43.62
CA SER A 343 -5.09 1.60 43.46
C SER A 343 -5.67 1.22 44.82
N GLY A 344 -7.00 1.40 44.98
CA GLY A 344 -7.72 1.16 46.23
C GLY A 344 -7.79 2.34 47.17
N GLN A 345 -7.00 3.40 46.97
CA GLN A 345 -7.00 4.60 47.80
C GLN A 345 -8.26 5.44 47.59
N SER A 346 -8.79 6.03 48.67
CA SER A 346 -9.95 6.93 48.62
C SER A 346 -9.52 8.28 48.05
N VAL A 347 -10.31 8.81 47.08
CA VAL A 347 -10.05 10.11 46.45
C VAL A 347 -11.29 10.97 46.41
N THR A 348 -11.08 12.28 46.54
CA THR A 348 -12.08 13.30 46.22
C THR A 348 -11.73 13.89 44.85
N VAL A 349 -12.60 13.63 43.84
CA VAL A 349 -12.36 14.09 42.48
C VAL A 349 -13.01 15.43 42.26
N ASP A 350 -12.17 16.43 41.96
CA ASP A 350 -12.63 17.75 41.51
C ASP A 350 -12.81 17.77 40.01
N TYR A 351 -14.05 18.07 39.56
CA TYR A 351 -14.44 18.14 38.12
C TYR A 351 -14.47 19.59 37.62
N SER A 352 -13.92 20.55 38.38
CA SER A 352 -14.15 21.99 38.20
C SER A 352 -13.26 22.67 37.16
N VAL A 353 -12.67 21.98 36.21
CA VAL A 353 -12.00 22.68 35.08
C VAL A 353 -12.09 21.86 33.78
N LEU A 354 -12.93 22.32 32.84
CA LEU A 354 -12.67 22.49 31.40
C LEU A 354 -13.97 22.86 30.66
N ASN A 355 -14.59 23.97 31.06
CA ASN A 355 -15.58 24.66 30.22
C ASN A 355 -14.94 25.86 29.49
N LEU A 356 -13.69 25.75 29.03
CA LEU A 356 -12.99 26.84 28.34
C LEU A 356 -12.97 26.73 26.82
N LEU A 357 -13.62 25.70 26.22
CA LEU A 357 -13.64 25.54 24.76
C LEU A 357 -15.06 25.53 24.13
N SER A 358 -16.08 25.97 24.86
CA SER A 358 -17.44 26.12 24.28
C SER A 358 -17.83 27.57 23.94
N GLN A 359 -16.87 28.50 23.85
CA GLN A 359 -17.12 29.85 23.35
C GLN A 359 -16.01 30.26 22.38
N ASN A 360 -16.15 29.85 21.12
CA ASN A 360 -15.87 30.67 19.94
C ASN A 360 -16.47 30.00 18.68
#